data_3459410850fcad7c112b2b418856c8b7
#
_entry.id   3459410850fcad7c112b2b418856c8b7
#
_cell.length_a   1.000
_cell.length_b   1.000
_cell.length_c   1.000
_cell.angle_alpha   90.00
_cell.angle_beta   90.00
_cell.angle_gamma   90.00
#
_symmetry.space_group_name_H-M   'P 1'
#
loop_
_entity.id
_entity.type
_entity.pdbx_description
1 polymer ?
#
loop_
_entity_poly.entity_id
_entity_poly.type
_entity_poly.pdbx_seq_one_letter_code
_entity_poly.pdbx_strand_id
1 'polypeptide(L)'
;AVMMKARQYNRRILNGENTCHVYAIQESNSINRAHLKYFGAGMDDIEKNAAKMQLEGLLDTLTDAKEYGSILNVESYNWDLLRRFVAAEDTDGQISMDSVGVEDTAEQLNRLIDIGETMARKYWVTCTNPPYMHKKSMDEKLNSYLIENYPDVRNDLYGVIVDKANDLCRNNGYYSLIVQNGIMFLTGFQVLREKMLNNQIVSLIHLGARAFDEIGGEVVQTCTFTIRKSENISNYRGIYKRLTAYVGEKEKEIAFWGIDNDYVSRQESFYKVSGFPFAYWLKESVLDSFEKTALSEFAEPRQGLSTSDNDRFLRLWFETQMDNITFSCC
;
A
#
# COMPACT_ATOMS: atom_id res chain seq x y z
N ALA A 1 10.58 -6.59 16.52
CA ALA A 1 9.36 -7.34 16.84
C ALA A 1 9.22 -8.59 15.95
N VAL A 2 9.16 -8.48 14.60
CA VAL A 2 8.93 -9.61 13.67
C VAL A 2 10.00 -10.70 13.84
N MET A 3 11.29 -10.34 13.88
CA MET A 3 12.38 -11.30 14.05
C MET A 3 12.36 -12.01 15.41
N MET A 4 11.93 -11.32 16.47
CA MET A 4 11.75 -11.94 17.80
C MET A 4 10.62 -12.97 17.79
N LYS A 5 9.53 -12.65 17.09
CA LYS A 5 8.39 -13.56 16.93
C LYS A 5 8.78 -14.76 16.06
N ALA A 6 9.47 -14.54 14.96
CA ALA A 6 9.99 -15.62 14.11
C ALA A 6 10.89 -16.60 14.87
N ARG A 7 11.77 -16.08 15.76
CA ARG A 7 12.61 -16.92 16.64
C ARG A 7 11.80 -17.78 17.62
N GLN A 8 10.62 -17.34 18.05
CA GLN A 8 9.75 -18.16 18.92
C GLN A 8 9.24 -19.41 18.19
N TYR A 9 8.98 -19.30 16.87
CA TYR A 9 8.55 -20.43 16.06
C TYR A 9 9.69 -21.36 15.68
N ASN A 10 10.84 -20.79 15.31
CA ASN A 10 12.00 -21.58 14.94
C ASN A 10 13.29 -20.88 15.37
N ARG A 11 13.95 -21.45 16.40
CA ARG A 11 15.19 -20.90 16.94
C ARG A 11 16.34 -20.87 15.92
N ARG A 12 16.29 -21.70 14.86
CA ARG A 12 17.31 -21.76 13.80
C ARG A 12 17.21 -20.60 12.81
N ILE A 13 16.12 -19.84 12.78
CA ILE A 13 15.96 -18.69 11.86
C ILE A 13 17.05 -17.63 12.08
N LEU A 14 17.60 -17.49 13.29
CA LEU A 14 18.61 -16.50 13.65
C LEU A 14 19.96 -17.10 14.04
N ASN A 15 20.28 -18.30 13.59
CA ASN A 15 21.53 -18.98 13.95
C ASN A 15 22.75 -18.63 13.06
N GLY A 16 22.64 -17.57 12.25
CA GLY A 16 23.71 -17.09 11.37
C GLY A 16 23.67 -17.63 9.93
N GLU A 17 22.82 -18.64 9.65
CA GLU A 17 22.63 -19.14 8.28
C GLU A 17 21.67 -18.23 7.48
N ASN A 18 20.78 -17.49 8.17
CA ASN A 18 19.88 -16.54 7.55
C ASN A 18 20.33 -15.12 7.88
N THR A 19 20.71 -14.37 6.86
CA THR A 19 21.05 -12.95 6.99
C THR A 19 19.78 -12.10 6.86
N CYS A 20 19.67 -11.10 7.75
CA CYS A 20 18.63 -10.09 7.64
C CYS A 20 19.17 -8.91 6.83
N HIS A 21 18.59 -8.65 5.69
CA HIS A 21 18.98 -7.53 4.84
C HIS A 21 18.11 -6.31 5.20
N VAL A 22 18.77 -5.21 5.59
CA VAL A 22 18.13 -3.94 5.90
C VAL A 22 18.71 -2.89 4.96
N TYR A 23 17.85 -2.29 4.15
CA TYR A 23 18.24 -1.24 3.20
C TYR A 23 17.53 0.06 3.55
N ALA A 24 18.29 1.16 3.51
CA ALA A 24 17.73 2.51 3.47
C ALA A 24 17.69 2.97 2.01
N ILE A 25 16.59 3.55 1.59
CA ILE A 25 16.46 4.09 0.22
C ILE A 25 17.55 5.14 0.01
N GLN A 26 18.27 4.98 -1.08
CA GLN A 26 19.32 5.90 -1.56
C GLN A 26 18.88 6.48 -2.89
N GLU A 27 19.33 7.69 -3.19
CA GLU A 27 19.07 8.37 -4.43
C GLU A 27 20.31 8.52 -5.29
N SER A 28 20.13 8.61 -6.59
CA SER A 28 21.21 8.68 -7.58
C SER A 28 21.67 10.12 -7.88
N ASN A 29 21.06 11.13 -7.25
CA ASN A 29 21.26 12.54 -7.55
C ASN A 29 22.74 12.99 -7.47
N SER A 30 23.51 12.38 -6.57
CA SER A 30 24.93 12.71 -6.36
C SER A 30 25.90 11.92 -7.23
N ILE A 31 25.42 10.96 -8.03
CA ILE A 31 26.27 10.12 -8.86
C ILE A 31 26.86 10.92 -10.02
N ASN A 32 28.18 10.93 -10.11
CA ASN A 32 28.87 11.50 -11.28
C ASN A 32 28.80 10.51 -12.45
N ARG A 33 27.80 10.72 -13.35
CA ARG A 33 27.59 9.85 -14.51
C ARG A 33 28.76 9.86 -15.50
N ALA A 34 29.66 10.85 -15.46
CA ALA A 34 30.87 10.86 -16.30
C ALA A 34 31.84 9.73 -15.89
N HIS A 35 31.75 9.23 -14.64
CA HIS A 35 32.56 8.09 -14.20
C HIS A 35 32.16 6.76 -14.85
N LEU A 36 30.95 6.65 -15.42
CA LEU A 36 30.51 5.40 -16.07
C LEU A 36 31.39 4.94 -17.23
N LYS A 37 32.16 5.84 -17.83
CA LYS A 37 33.14 5.50 -18.88
C LYS A 37 34.33 4.66 -18.39
N TYR A 38 34.62 4.72 -17.09
CA TYR A 38 35.77 4.00 -16.45
C TYR A 38 35.41 2.58 -16.01
N PHE A 39 34.15 2.17 -16.12
CA PHE A 39 33.70 0.84 -15.79
C PHE A 39 33.59 -0.08 -17.02
N GLY A 40 33.52 -1.38 -16.77
CA GLY A 40 33.41 -2.40 -17.83
C GLY A 40 34.72 -2.68 -18.55
N ALA A 41 35.88 -2.55 -17.88
CA ALA A 41 37.17 -2.94 -18.43
C ALA A 41 37.18 -4.44 -18.78
N GLY A 42 37.65 -4.78 -20.00
CA GLY A 42 37.72 -6.17 -20.43
C GLY A 42 36.40 -6.81 -20.82
N MET A 43 35.27 -6.10 -20.76
CA MET A 43 33.99 -6.54 -21.31
C MET A 43 33.95 -6.30 -22.82
N ASP A 44 33.19 -7.13 -23.54
CA ASP A 44 32.93 -6.83 -24.96
C ASP A 44 32.02 -5.60 -25.10
N ASP A 45 32.07 -4.94 -26.26
CA ASP A 45 31.35 -3.69 -26.50
C ASP A 45 29.82 -3.84 -26.38
N ILE A 46 29.27 -5.00 -26.69
CA ILE A 46 27.83 -5.26 -26.63
C ILE A 46 27.39 -5.37 -25.18
N GLU A 47 28.08 -6.19 -24.39
CA GLU A 47 27.79 -6.32 -22.94
C GLU A 47 28.01 -5.01 -22.21
N LYS A 48 29.09 -4.28 -22.51
CA LYS A 48 29.41 -2.99 -21.91
C LYS A 48 28.32 -1.95 -22.18
N ASN A 49 27.87 -1.82 -23.41
CA ASN A 49 26.81 -0.90 -23.79
C ASN A 49 25.46 -1.30 -23.15
N ALA A 50 25.13 -2.59 -23.10
CA ALA A 50 23.92 -3.09 -22.47
C ALA A 50 23.93 -2.83 -20.95
N ALA A 51 25.05 -3.04 -20.26
CA ALA A 51 25.20 -2.74 -18.85
C ALA A 51 25.04 -1.26 -18.56
N LYS A 52 25.71 -0.41 -19.36
CA LYS A 52 25.64 1.04 -19.21
C LYS A 52 24.22 1.55 -19.37
N MET A 53 23.50 1.12 -20.40
CA MET A 53 22.11 1.52 -20.66
C MET A 53 21.19 1.10 -19.51
N GLN A 54 21.30 -0.13 -19.01
CA GLN A 54 20.51 -0.61 -17.88
C GLN A 54 20.83 0.16 -16.60
N LEU A 55 22.13 0.46 -16.34
CA LEU A 55 22.55 1.23 -15.19
C LEU A 55 22.03 2.67 -15.24
N GLU A 56 22.09 3.32 -16.40
CA GLU A 56 21.51 4.66 -16.59
C GLU A 56 20.00 4.65 -16.33
N GLY A 57 19.25 3.65 -16.79
CA GLY A 57 17.82 3.47 -16.49
C GLY A 57 17.56 3.29 -15.00
N LEU A 58 18.39 2.51 -14.29
CA LEU A 58 18.29 2.37 -12.84
C LEU A 58 18.57 3.71 -12.14
N LEU A 59 19.59 4.46 -12.55
CA LEU A 59 19.91 5.76 -11.99
C LEU A 59 18.79 6.78 -12.22
N ASP A 60 18.16 6.78 -13.39
CA ASP A 60 17.01 7.64 -13.67
C ASP A 60 15.83 7.31 -12.76
N THR A 61 15.53 6.01 -12.58
CA THR A 61 14.47 5.55 -11.66
C THR A 61 14.74 5.95 -10.21
N LEU A 62 16.01 5.92 -9.76
CA LEU A 62 16.41 6.25 -8.41
C LEU A 62 16.71 7.75 -8.18
N THR A 63 16.43 8.60 -9.17
CA THR A 63 16.47 10.05 -8.99
C THR A 63 15.39 10.49 -8.02
N ASP A 64 15.73 11.30 -7.03
CA ASP A 64 14.82 11.75 -5.94
C ASP A 64 14.17 10.56 -5.17
N ALA A 65 14.80 9.39 -5.15
CA ALA A 65 14.21 8.17 -4.60
C ALA A 65 13.81 8.28 -3.13
N LYS A 66 14.44 9.15 -2.34
CA LYS A 66 14.08 9.38 -0.94
C LYS A 66 12.72 10.03 -0.77
N GLU A 67 12.28 10.84 -1.74
CA GLU A 67 10.94 11.46 -1.72
C GLU A 67 9.84 10.40 -1.94
N TYR A 68 10.11 9.40 -2.77
CA TYR A 68 9.13 8.37 -3.13
C TYR A 68 9.22 7.13 -2.24
N GLY A 69 10.39 6.81 -1.72
CA GLY A 69 10.60 5.66 -0.85
C GLY A 69 10.26 4.32 -1.53
N SER A 70 9.63 3.44 -0.77
CA SER A 70 9.32 2.06 -1.22
C SER A 70 8.22 1.94 -2.28
N ILE A 71 7.56 3.03 -2.65
CA ILE A 71 6.53 3.01 -3.71
C ILE A 71 7.11 3.11 -5.13
N LEU A 72 8.41 3.40 -5.27
CA LEU A 72 9.07 3.41 -6.57
C LEU A 72 8.89 2.09 -7.32
N ASN A 73 8.59 2.20 -8.62
CA ASN A 73 8.52 1.07 -9.52
C ASN A 73 9.87 0.88 -10.19
N VAL A 74 10.62 -0.13 -9.76
CA VAL A 74 11.92 -0.48 -10.32
C VAL A 74 11.75 -1.66 -11.25
N GLU A 75 12.22 -1.51 -12.49
CA GLU A 75 12.24 -2.57 -13.49
C GLU A 75 13.27 -3.66 -13.12
N SER A 76 13.10 -4.84 -13.68
CA SER A 76 14.07 -5.91 -13.50
C SER A 76 15.18 -5.78 -14.53
N TYR A 77 16.40 -5.61 -14.05
CA TYR A 77 17.61 -5.54 -14.87
C TYR A 77 18.43 -6.83 -14.74
N ASN A 78 19.48 -6.98 -15.55
CA ASN A 78 20.46 -8.03 -15.35
C ASN A 78 21.46 -7.62 -14.25
N TRP A 79 21.11 -7.91 -13.00
CA TRP A 79 21.85 -7.50 -11.82
C TRP A 79 23.29 -8.01 -11.79
N ASP A 80 23.54 -9.22 -12.27
CA ASP A 80 24.89 -9.79 -12.37
C ASP A 80 25.72 -9.04 -13.40
N LEU A 81 25.13 -8.65 -14.53
CA LEU A 81 25.77 -7.84 -15.56
C LEU A 81 26.16 -6.46 -14.99
N LEU A 82 25.25 -5.81 -14.23
CA LEU A 82 25.50 -4.51 -13.63
C LEU A 82 26.65 -4.59 -12.60
N ARG A 83 26.66 -5.62 -11.75
CA ARG A 83 27.75 -5.83 -10.77
C ARG A 83 29.09 -6.11 -11.46
N ARG A 84 29.10 -6.94 -12.51
CA ARG A 84 30.32 -7.18 -13.33
C ARG A 84 30.83 -5.89 -13.97
N PHE A 85 29.93 -5.06 -14.49
CA PHE A 85 30.28 -3.79 -15.10
C PHE A 85 30.96 -2.83 -14.10
N VAL A 86 30.37 -2.68 -12.89
CA VAL A 86 30.93 -1.81 -11.85
C VAL A 86 32.23 -2.37 -11.25
N ALA A 87 32.35 -3.70 -11.13
CA ALA A 87 33.56 -4.34 -10.60
C ALA A 87 34.76 -4.31 -11.57
N ALA A 88 34.52 -4.17 -12.86
CA ALA A 88 35.55 -4.11 -13.91
C ALA A 88 36.00 -2.66 -14.13
N GLU A 89 36.78 -2.13 -13.20
CA GLU A 89 37.38 -0.79 -13.28
C GLU A 89 38.55 -0.78 -14.25
N ASP A 90 38.64 0.27 -15.07
CA ASP A 90 39.80 0.52 -15.92
C ASP A 90 40.89 1.23 -15.10
N THR A 91 41.78 0.43 -14.50
CA THR A 91 42.87 0.92 -13.66
C THR A 91 44.16 1.16 -14.44
N ASP A 92 44.10 1.35 -15.77
CA ASP A 92 45.29 1.68 -16.55
C ASP A 92 45.91 3.02 -16.10
N GLY A 93 46.62 2.95 -15.01
CA GLY A 93 47.76 3.71 -14.49
C GLY A 93 47.83 5.24 -14.66
N GLN A 94 46.98 5.89 -15.38
CA GLN A 94 46.91 7.35 -15.47
C GLN A 94 45.77 7.92 -14.61
N ILE A 95 46.16 8.34 -13.41
CA ILE A 95 45.28 9.18 -12.56
C ILE A 95 45.10 10.50 -13.30
N SER A 96 43.94 10.63 -13.99
CA SER A 96 43.49 11.91 -14.52
C SER A 96 42.65 12.63 -13.46
N MET A 97 42.53 13.96 -13.53
CA MET A 97 41.62 14.70 -12.64
C MET A 97 40.19 14.19 -12.71
N ASP A 98 39.79 13.60 -13.85
CA ASP A 98 38.45 13.04 -14.09
C ASP A 98 38.25 11.67 -13.43
N SER A 99 39.30 10.94 -13.03
CA SER A 99 39.22 9.62 -12.38
C SER A 99 39.20 9.71 -10.84
N VAL A 100 39.33 10.90 -10.28
CA VAL A 100 39.26 11.10 -8.83
C VAL A 100 37.84 10.81 -8.34
N GLY A 101 37.69 9.85 -7.39
CA GLY A 101 36.42 9.46 -6.81
C GLY A 101 35.65 8.37 -7.58
N VAL A 102 36.30 7.70 -8.56
CA VAL A 102 35.69 6.54 -9.26
C VAL A 102 35.40 5.41 -8.27
N GLU A 103 36.30 5.10 -7.33
CA GLU A 103 36.10 4.08 -6.29
C GLU A 103 34.85 4.41 -5.41
N ASP A 104 34.73 5.67 -4.98
CA ASP A 104 33.53 6.12 -4.22
C ASP A 104 32.24 5.96 -5.05
N THR A 105 32.33 6.25 -6.35
CA THR A 105 31.21 6.06 -7.27
C THR A 105 30.88 4.58 -7.43
N ALA A 106 31.85 3.69 -7.54
CA ALA A 106 31.65 2.25 -7.61
C ALA A 106 30.91 1.72 -6.38
N GLU A 107 31.32 2.16 -5.17
CA GLU A 107 30.65 1.77 -3.93
C GLU A 107 29.18 2.26 -3.90
N GLN A 108 28.95 3.52 -4.29
CA GLN A 108 27.59 4.06 -4.38
C GLN A 108 26.74 3.31 -5.40
N LEU A 109 27.28 3.01 -6.59
CA LEU A 109 26.59 2.25 -7.63
C LEU A 109 26.19 0.84 -7.15
N ASN A 110 27.10 0.14 -6.46
CA ASN A 110 26.79 -1.18 -5.91
C ASN A 110 25.64 -1.10 -4.88
N ARG A 111 25.59 -0.08 -4.03
CA ARG A 111 24.48 0.14 -3.10
C ARG A 111 23.15 0.40 -3.83
N LEU A 112 23.17 1.19 -4.91
CA LEU A 112 21.99 1.46 -5.72
C LEU A 112 21.52 0.21 -6.48
N ILE A 113 22.44 -0.63 -6.98
CA ILE A 113 22.14 -1.92 -7.60
C ILE A 113 21.45 -2.85 -6.60
N ASP A 114 21.97 -2.95 -5.36
CA ASP A 114 21.38 -3.79 -4.31
C ASP A 114 19.96 -3.33 -3.92
N ILE A 115 19.76 -2.02 -3.81
CA ILE A 115 18.43 -1.43 -3.54
C ILE A 115 17.49 -1.71 -4.71
N GLY A 116 17.94 -1.45 -5.94
CA GLY A 116 17.16 -1.69 -7.15
C GLY A 116 16.73 -3.14 -7.28
N GLU A 117 17.66 -4.09 -7.10
CA GLU A 117 17.35 -5.52 -7.12
C GLU A 117 16.34 -5.89 -6.03
N THR A 118 16.53 -5.36 -4.82
CA THR A 118 15.61 -5.62 -3.70
C THR A 118 14.20 -5.09 -4.00
N MET A 119 14.08 -3.92 -4.62
CA MET A 119 12.80 -3.32 -4.96
C MET A 119 12.11 -3.98 -6.16
N ALA A 120 12.87 -4.52 -7.12
CA ALA A 120 12.34 -5.24 -8.27
C ALA A 120 11.91 -6.68 -7.95
N ARG A 121 12.50 -7.26 -6.89
CA ARG A 121 12.26 -8.66 -6.50
C ARG A 121 10.82 -8.87 -6.02
N LYS A 122 10.27 -10.06 -6.29
CA LYS A 122 8.98 -10.50 -5.78
C LYS A 122 9.17 -11.41 -4.55
N TYR A 123 8.28 -11.26 -3.56
CA TYR A 123 8.39 -11.88 -2.24
C TYR A 123 7.22 -12.83 -1.96
N TRP A 124 7.46 -13.86 -1.14
CA TRP A 124 6.40 -14.75 -0.66
C TRP A 124 5.49 -14.10 0.37
N VAL A 125 6.04 -13.16 1.12
CA VAL A 125 5.29 -12.41 2.14
C VAL A 125 5.70 -10.96 2.09
N THR A 126 4.71 -10.07 2.00
CA THR A 126 4.88 -8.62 2.17
C THR A 126 4.04 -8.18 3.37
N CYS A 127 4.66 -7.56 4.36
CA CYS A 127 3.96 -7.13 5.57
C CYS A 127 4.45 -5.74 5.98
N THR A 128 3.52 -4.81 6.21
CA THR A 128 3.85 -3.45 6.66
C THR A 128 2.69 -2.76 7.37
N ASN A 129 3.02 -1.71 8.12
CA ASN A 129 2.12 -0.69 8.60
C ASN A 129 2.49 0.61 7.85
N PRO A 130 1.76 0.99 6.80
CA PRO A 130 2.07 2.16 5.98
C PRO A 130 1.76 3.46 6.70
N PRO A 131 2.39 4.58 6.31
CA PRO A 131 1.97 5.90 6.79
C PRO A 131 0.59 6.26 6.26
N TYR A 132 -0.22 6.94 7.10
CA TYR A 132 -1.53 7.45 6.75
C TYR A 132 -1.39 8.92 6.35
N MET A 133 -1.28 9.16 5.05
CA MET A 133 -1.07 10.49 4.50
C MET A 133 -2.04 10.73 3.33
N HIS A 134 -3.02 11.58 3.59
CA HIS A 134 -3.98 11.98 2.57
C HIS A 134 -3.31 12.89 1.53
N LYS A 135 -3.73 12.81 0.26
CA LYS A 135 -3.17 13.58 -0.88
C LYS A 135 -3.01 15.08 -0.64
N LYS A 136 -3.83 15.70 0.22
CA LYS A 136 -3.72 17.14 0.56
C LYS A 136 -2.49 17.48 1.42
N SER A 137 -1.88 16.48 2.05
CA SER A 137 -0.70 16.61 2.90
C SER A 137 0.59 16.18 2.21
N MET A 138 0.49 15.71 0.97
CA MET A 138 1.64 15.32 0.14
C MET A 138 2.24 16.54 -0.54
N ASP A 139 3.56 16.54 -0.70
CA ASP A 139 4.24 17.53 -1.51
C ASP A 139 3.94 17.38 -3.01
N GLU A 140 4.38 18.34 -3.80
CA GLU A 140 4.10 18.39 -5.23
C GLU A 140 4.79 17.25 -6.00
N LYS A 141 6.02 16.89 -5.62
CA LYS A 141 6.79 15.83 -6.28
C LYS A 141 6.11 14.47 -6.08
N LEU A 142 5.82 14.13 -4.82
CA LEU A 142 5.14 12.87 -4.48
C LEU A 142 3.76 12.80 -5.15
N ASN A 143 2.99 13.88 -5.09
CA ASN A 143 1.66 13.91 -5.69
C ASN A 143 1.71 13.73 -7.22
N SER A 144 2.67 14.34 -7.91
CA SER A 144 2.87 14.18 -9.35
C SER A 144 3.25 12.73 -9.70
N TYR A 145 4.15 12.15 -8.94
CA TYR A 145 4.53 10.74 -9.10
C TYR A 145 3.33 9.79 -8.93
N LEU A 146 2.47 10.04 -7.93
CA LEU A 146 1.28 9.23 -7.68
C LEU A 146 0.22 9.38 -8.76
N ILE A 147 0.08 10.57 -9.36
CA ILE A 147 -0.82 10.80 -10.49
C ILE A 147 -0.42 9.93 -11.68
N GLU A 148 0.86 9.83 -11.96
CA GLU A 148 1.40 9.09 -13.10
C GLU A 148 1.41 7.58 -12.86
N ASN A 149 1.85 7.13 -11.69
CA ASN A 149 2.14 5.72 -11.43
C ASN A 149 1.01 4.98 -10.68
N TYR A 150 0.14 5.69 -9.94
CA TYR A 150 -0.91 5.12 -9.10
C TYR A 150 -2.25 5.88 -9.21
N PRO A 151 -2.75 6.16 -10.43
CA PRO A 151 -3.91 7.04 -10.63
C PRO A 151 -5.16 6.60 -9.87
N ASP A 152 -5.37 5.30 -9.71
CA ASP A 152 -6.56 4.70 -9.13
C ASP A 152 -6.59 4.74 -7.60
N VAL A 153 -5.42 4.81 -6.93
CA VAL A 153 -5.28 4.62 -5.49
C VAL A 153 -4.62 5.79 -4.76
N ARG A 154 -4.28 6.85 -5.47
CA ARG A 154 -3.51 8.02 -5.02
C ARG A 154 -4.16 8.90 -3.94
N ASN A 155 -5.38 8.61 -3.52
CA ASN A 155 -6.10 9.45 -2.57
C ASN A 155 -5.49 9.45 -1.16
N ASP A 156 -4.82 8.35 -0.80
CA ASP A 156 -4.07 8.22 0.44
C ASP A 156 -2.88 7.26 0.25
N LEU A 157 -1.76 7.59 0.88
CA LEU A 157 -0.52 6.85 0.70
C LEU A 157 -0.63 5.39 1.16
N TYR A 158 -1.42 5.10 2.20
CA TYR A 158 -1.64 3.70 2.60
C TYR A 158 -2.32 2.88 1.50
N GLY A 159 -3.22 3.49 0.72
CA GLY A 159 -3.85 2.82 -0.43
C GLY A 159 -2.83 2.46 -1.51
N VAL A 160 -1.91 3.38 -1.80
CA VAL A 160 -0.79 3.15 -2.74
C VAL A 160 0.11 2.00 -2.24
N ILE A 161 0.42 1.97 -0.95
CA ILE A 161 1.26 0.91 -0.38
C ILE A 161 0.55 -0.45 -0.36
N VAL A 162 -0.78 -0.49 -0.24
CA VAL A 162 -1.54 -1.74 -0.41
C VAL A 162 -1.42 -2.27 -1.84
N ASP A 163 -1.57 -1.41 -2.85
CA ASP A 163 -1.39 -1.77 -4.26
C ASP A 163 0.05 -2.25 -4.53
N LYS A 164 1.04 -1.50 -4.04
CA LYS A 164 2.47 -1.88 -4.12
C LYS A 164 2.78 -3.20 -3.42
N ALA A 165 2.18 -3.48 -2.27
CA ALA A 165 2.37 -4.74 -1.56
C ALA A 165 1.85 -5.95 -2.38
N ASN A 166 0.72 -5.77 -3.06
CA ASN A 166 0.22 -6.76 -4.01
C ASN A 166 1.18 -6.97 -5.18
N ASP A 167 1.76 -5.87 -5.72
CA ASP A 167 2.74 -5.96 -6.81
C ASP A 167 4.03 -6.66 -6.39
N LEU A 168 4.54 -6.37 -5.21
CA LEU A 168 5.73 -7.02 -4.66
C LEU A 168 5.51 -8.49 -4.31
N CYS A 169 4.26 -8.91 -4.17
CA CYS A 169 3.92 -10.28 -3.81
C CYS A 169 4.01 -11.22 -5.01
N ARG A 170 4.58 -12.41 -4.82
CA ARG A 170 4.57 -13.52 -5.79
C ARG A 170 3.17 -14.12 -5.93
N ASN A 171 2.90 -14.74 -7.06
CA ASN A 171 1.72 -15.59 -7.18
C ASN A 171 1.71 -16.66 -6.10
N ASN A 172 0.57 -16.86 -5.45
CA ASN A 172 0.38 -17.70 -4.26
C ASN A 172 1.11 -17.23 -2.99
N GLY A 173 1.78 -16.08 -3.01
CA GLY A 173 2.31 -15.43 -1.82
C GLY A 173 1.24 -14.65 -1.04
N TYR A 174 1.64 -14.01 0.04
CA TYR A 174 0.73 -13.30 0.94
C TYR A 174 1.17 -11.86 1.15
N TYR A 175 0.20 -10.94 1.23
CA TYR A 175 0.47 -9.61 1.74
C TYR A 175 -0.49 -9.27 2.88
N SER A 176 0.04 -8.60 3.89
CA SER A 176 -0.70 -8.30 5.12
C SER A 176 -0.34 -6.90 5.60
N LEU A 177 -1.37 -6.07 5.78
CA LEU A 177 -1.20 -4.68 6.21
C LEU A 177 -2.19 -4.33 7.31
N ILE A 178 -1.79 -3.34 8.12
CA ILE A 178 -2.71 -2.63 9.00
C ILE A 178 -2.91 -1.22 8.43
N VAL A 179 -4.16 -0.84 8.17
CA VAL A 179 -4.52 0.41 7.48
C VAL A 179 -5.76 1.05 8.10
N GLN A 180 -6.10 2.26 7.68
CA GLN A 180 -7.37 2.85 8.06
C GLN A 180 -8.55 2.05 7.49
N ASN A 181 -9.61 1.87 8.28
CA ASN A 181 -10.79 1.10 7.89
C ASN A 181 -11.59 1.72 6.73
N GLY A 182 -11.31 2.98 6.38
CA GLY A 182 -11.87 3.64 5.20
C GLY A 182 -11.69 2.85 3.90
N ILE A 183 -10.62 2.04 3.79
CA ILE A 183 -10.41 1.14 2.64
C ILE A 183 -11.58 0.19 2.43
N MET A 184 -12.28 -0.20 3.50
CA MET A 184 -13.39 -1.16 3.45
C MET A 184 -14.65 -0.57 2.80
N PHE A 185 -14.86 0.76 2.85
CA PHE A 185 -16.16 1.36 2.57
C PHE A 185 -16.12 2.60 1.66
N LEU A 186 -15.08 3.43 1.75
CA LEU A 186 -15.07 4.72 1.04
C LEU A 186 -14.98 4.52 -0.47
N THR A 187 -15.75 5.33 -1.21
CA THR A 187 -15.82 5.27 -2.67
C THR A 187 -14.45 5.49 -3.32
N GLY A 188 -13.60 6.35 -2.74
CA GLY A 188 -12.25 6.60 -3.24
C GLY A 188 -11.33 5.38 -3.27
N PHE A 189 -11.70 4.27 -2.61
CA PHE A 189 -10.96 3.00 -2.62
C PHE A 189 -11.68 1.88 -3.37
N GLN A 190 -12.70 2.19 -4.15
CA GLN A 190 -13.46 1.17 -4.88
C GLN A 190 -12.58 0.32 -5.79
N VAL A 191 -11.74 0.95 -6.61
CA VAL A 191 -10.84 0.24 -7.55
C VAL A 191 -9.84 -0.63 -6.78
N LEU A 192 -9.33 -0.12 -5.64
CA LEU A 192 -8.42 -0.90 -4.80
C LEU A 192 -9.12 -2.12 -4.18
N ARG A 193 -10.38 -1.97 -3.72
CA ARG A 193 -11.17 -3.12 -3.23
C ARG A 193 -11.41 -4.15 -4.33
N GLU A 194 -11.68 -3.73 -5.55
CA GLU A 194 -11.80 -4.63 -6.70
C GLU A 194 -10.52 -5.43 -6.93
N LYS A 195 -9.36 -4.76 -6.94
CA LYS A 195 -8.05 -5.43 -7.02
C LYS A 195 -7.82 -6.41 -5.86
N MET A 196 -8.23 -6.06 -4.63
CA MET A 196 -8.15 -6.94 -3.48
C MET A 196 -9.08 -8.16 -3.60
N LEU A 197 -10.29 -7.96 -4.14
CA LEU A 197 -11.29 -9.01 -4.35
C LEU A 197 -10.92 -9.98 -5.47
N ASN A 198 -10.06 -9.60 -6.40
CA ASN A 198 -9.49 -10.49 -7.41
C ASN A 198 -8.48 -11.49 -6.82
N ASN A 199 -8.17 -11.38 -5.53
CA ASN A 199 -7.30 -12.25 -4.75
C ASN A 199 -8.07 -12.84 -3.57
N GLN A 200 -7.53 -13.86 -2.90
CA GLN A 200 -8.18 -14.49 -1.74
C GLN A 200 -7.96 -13.66 -0.47
N ILE A 201 -8.98 -13.02 0.07
CA ILE A 201 -8.94 -12.39 1.40
C ILE A 201 -9.00 -13.51 2.45
N VAL A 202 -7.82 -13.93 2.94
CA VAL A 202 -7.70 -15.02 3.91
C VAL A 202 -8.32 -14.61 5.23
N SER A 203 -7.99 -13.41 5.71
CA SER A 203 -8.60 -12.84 6.91
C SER A 203 -8.65 -11.32 6.82
N LEU A 204 -9.67 -10.73 7.45
CA LEU A 204 -9.78 -9.30 7.67
C LEU A 204 -10.30 -9.06 9.08
N ILE A 205 -9.59 -8.24 9.86
CA ILE A 205 -9.92 -7.92 11.23
C ILE A 205 -10.23 -6.44 11.32
N HIS A 206 -11.47 -6.12 11.61
CA HIS A 206 -11.94 -4.74 11.79
C HIS A 206 -11.68 -4.33 13.23
N LEU A 207 -10.54 -3.69 13.46
CA LEU A 207 -10.10 -3.27 14.80
C LEU A 207 -10.91 -2.07 15.33
N GLY A 208 -11.33 -1.15 14.44
CA GLY A 208 -12.00 0.08 14.83
C GLY A 208 -11.08 1.08 15.51
N ALA A 209 -11.67 1.94 16.35
CA ALA A 209 -10.94 2.93 17.13
C ALA A 209 -10.11 2.28 18.25
N ARG A 210 -9.11 3.03 18.77
CA ARG A 210 -8.28 2.63 19.93
C ARG A 210 -7.64 1.24 19.77
N ALA A 211 -7.17 0.95 18.56
CA ALA A 211 -6.38 -0.27 18.31
C ALA A 211 -4.95 -0.16 18.85
N PHE A 212 -4.49 1.06 19.10
CA PHE A 212 -3.17 1.38 19.66
C PHE A 212 -3.37 2.23 20.91
N ASP A 213 -2.87 1.78 22.04
CA ASP A 213 -3.02 2.49 23.33
C ASP A 213 -2.24 3.82 23.37
N GLU A 214 -1.15 3.91 22.60
CA GLU A 214 -0.29 5.11 22.53
C GLU A 214 -0.89 6.24 21.67
N ILE A 215 -1.82 5.94 20.76
CA ILE A 215 -2.45 6.93 19.91
C ILE A 215 -3.73 7.42 20.59
N GLY A 216 -3.63 8.57 21.28
CA GLY A 216 -4.76 9.19 21.95
C GLY A 216 -5.87 9.59 20.98
N GLY A 217 -7.11 9.17 21.28
CA GLY A 217 -8.32 9.64 20.62
C GLY A 217 -9.04 8.62 19.73
N GLU A 218 -10.28 8.95 19.42
CA GLU A 218 -11.16 8.14 18.54
C GLU A 218 -10.87 8.35 17.05
N VAL A 219 -9.83 9.12 16.71
CA VAL A 219 -9.64 9.72 15.39
C VAL A 219 -9.23 8.70 14.32
N VAL A 220 -8.45 7.66 14.69
CA VAL A 220 -7.97 6.67 13.73
C VAL A 220 -8.65 5.33 13.97
N GLN A 221 -9.49 4.95 13.03
CA GLN A 221 -10.10 3.63 13.00
C GLN A 221 -9.35 2.74 12.01
N THR A 222 -8.94 1.56 12.44
CA THR A 222 -8.09 0.67 11.66
C THR A 222 -8.73 -0.68 11.37
N CYS A 223 -8.22 -1.30 10.33
CA CYS A 223 -8.40 -2.72 10.05
C CYS A 223 -7.06 -3.33 9.65
N THR A 224 -6.94 -4.65 9.81
CA THR A 224 -5.82 -5.41 9.25
C THR A 224 -6.36 -6.54 8.42
N PHE A 225 -5.62 -6.89 7.38
CA PHE A 225 -6.01 -8.00 6.50
C PHE A 225 -4.78 -8.79 6.07
N THR A 226 -5.04 -10.04 5.71
CA THR A 226 -4.09 -10.92 5.04
C THR A 226 -4.74 -11.43 3.77
N ILE A 227 -4.09 -11.17 2.64
CA ILE A 227 -4.56 -11.59 1.33
C ILE A 227 -3.52 -12.51 0.70
N ARG A 228 -4.00 -13.62 0.14
CA ARG A 228 -3.20 -14.50 -0.72
C ARG A 228 -3.39 -14.07 -2.16
N LYS A 229 -2.31 -13.77 -2.86
CA LYS A 229 -2.32 -13.44 -4.30
C LYS A 229 -2.64 -14.68 -5.12
N SER A 230 -3.92 -14.91 -5.36
CA SER A 230 -4.43 -16.09 -6.08
C SER A 230 -5.75 -15.74 -6.75
N GLU A 231 -5.84 -15.98 -8.04
CA GLU A 231 -7.04 -15.71 -8.85
C GLU A 231 -8.16 -16.72 -8.62
N ASN A 232 -7.92 -17.82 -7.90
CA ASN A 232 -8.93 -18.82 -7.60
C ASN A 232 -9.82 -18.36 -6.43
N ILE A 233 -10.83 -17.54 -6.73
CA ILE A 233 -11.79 -16.99 -5.75
C ILE A 233 -13.16 -17.66 -5.77
N SER A 234 -13.43 -18.55 -6.74
CA SER A 234 -14.73 -19.23 -6.86
C SER A 234 -15.11 -19.97 -5.58
N ASN A 235 -16.28 -19.63 -5.01
CA ASN A 235 -16.79 -20.12 -3.74
C ASN A 235 -15.84 -19.93 -2.54
N TYR A 236 -14.82 -19.07 -2.66
CA TYR A 236 -13.87 -18.81 -1.59
C TYR A 236 -14.56 -18.10 -0.42
N ARG A 237 -14.26 -18.57 0.81
CA ARG A 237 -14.77 -17.99 2.06
C ARG A 237 -13.61 -17.50 2.90
N GLY A 238 -13.55 -16.21 3.13
CA GLY A 238 -12.60 -15.58 4.05
C GLY A 238 -13.10 -15.60 5.49
N ILE A 239 -12.19 -15.36 6.42
CA ILE A 239 -12.48 -15.22 7.85
C ILE A 239 -12.42 -13.73 8.19
N TYR A 240 -13.49 -13.24 8.79
CA TYR A 240 -13.61 -11.83 9.19
C TYR A 240 -13.87 -11.74 10.69
N LYS A 241 -13.20 -10.80 11.38
CA LYS A 241 -13.44 -10.54 12.81
C LYS A 241 -13.84 -9.09 13.02
N ARG A 242 -14.81 -8.87 13.89
CA ARG A 242 -15.26 -7.52 14.24
C ARG A 242 -14.94 -7.21 15.69
N LEU A 243 -13.93 -6.37 15.92
CA LEU A 243 -13.45 -5.99 17.24
C LEU A 243 -13.76 -4.53 17.60
N THR A 244 -14.68 -3.91 16.88
CA THR A 244 -15.01 -2.47 17.02
C THR A 244 -15.69 -2.13 18.35
N ALA A 245 -16.33 -3.10 19.01
CA ALA A 245 -17.00 -2.91 20.30
C ALA A 245 -16.02 -2.92 21.51
N TYR A 246 -14.80 -3.39 21.31
CA TYR A 246 -13.80 -3.54 22.36
C TYR A 246 -12.85 -2.34 22.40
N VAL A 247 -12.42 -1.96 23.60
CA VAL A 247 -11.58 -0.77 23.82
C VAL A 247 -10.19 -1.18 24.33
N GLY A 248 -9.16 -0.67 23.64
CA GLY A 248 -7.78 -0.93 24.02
C GLY A 248 -7.24 -2.29 23.57
N GLU A 249 -5.93 -2.43 23.64
CA GLU A 249 -5.19 -3.58 23.11
C GLU A 249 -5.61 -4.89 23.78
N LYS A 250 -5.68 -4.92 25.12
CA LYS A 250 -5.96 -6.14 25.90
C LYS A 250 -7.35 -6.73 25.63
N GLU A 251 -8.38 -5.89 25.58
CA GLU A 251 -9.73 -6.38 25.31
C GLU A 251 -9.84 -6.91 23.88
N LYS A 252 -9.23 -6.22 22.91
CA LYS A 252 -9.19 -6.65 21.52
C LYS A 252 -8.40 -7.95 21.34
N GLU A 253 -7.30 -8.14 22.09
CA GLU A 253 -6.53 -9.38 22.06
C GLU A 253 -7.36 -10.56 22.58
N ILE A 254 -8.03 -10.40 23.71
CA ILE A 254 -8.91 -11.44 24.28
C ILE A 254 -10.04 -11.76 23.28
N ALA A 255 -10.71 -10.75 22.76
CA ALA A 255 -11.79 -10.91 21.80
C ALA A 255 -11.32 -11.52 20.45
N PHE A 256 -10.09 -11.26 20.05
CA PHE A 256 -9.49 -11.86 18.85
C PHE A 256 -9.37 -13.39 18.96
N TRP A 257 -9.02 -13.90 20.12
CA TRP A 257 -8.94 -15.35 20.36
C TRP A 257 -10.30 -16.02 20.59
N GLY A 258 -11.36 -15.23 20.87
CA GLY A 258 -12.73 -15.69 20.95
C GLY A 258 -13.33 -15.97 19.56
N ILE A 259 -14.36 -16.80 19.52
CA ILE A 259 -15.08 -17.17 18.28
C ILE A 259 -16.35 -16.32 18.05
N ASP A 260 -16.83 -15.62 19.06
CA ASP A 260 -18.11 -14.90 19.01
C ASP A 260 -18.11 -13.72 18.03
N ASN A 261 -16.93 -13.28 17.64
CA ASN A 261 -16.71 -12.15 16.72
C ASN A 261 -16.36 -12.60 15.30
N ASP A 262 -16.44 -13.91 15.02
CA ASP A 262 -16.06 -14.50 13.75
C ASP A 262 -17.23 -14.48 12.77
N TYR A 263 -16.92 -14.04 11.57
CA TYR A 263 -17.81 -14.08 10.41
C TYR A 263 -17.12 -14.85 9.30
N VAL A 264 -17.87 -15.72 8.63
CA VAL A 264 -17.41 -16.41 7.44
C VAL A 264 -18.33 -15.98 6.30
N SER A 265 -17.78 -15.26 5.33
CA SER A 265 -18.54 -14.75 4.20
C SER A 265 -17.94 -15.21 2.88
N ARG A 266 -18.80 -15.47 1.89
CA ARG A 266 -18.33 -15.69 0.51
C ARG A 266 -17.80 -14.40 -0.04
N GLN A 267 -16.59 -14.41 -0.57
CA GLN A 267 -15.97 -13.21 -1.11
C GLN A 267 -16.75 -12.65 -2.30
N GLU A 268 -17.32 -13.51 -3.12
CA GLU A 268 -18.16 -13.13 -4.27
C GLU A 268 -19.38 -12.28 -3.86
N SER A 269 -19.88 -12.43 -2.64
CA SER A 269 -21.03 -11.67 -2.14
C SER A 269 -20.78 -10.17 -2.04
N PHE A 270 -19.54 -9.73 -1.96
CA PHE A 270 -19.22 -8.30 -1.92
C PHE A 270 -19.46 -7.59 -3.25
N TYR A 271 -19.42 -8.31 -4.37
CA TYR A 271 -19.73 -7.75 -5.69
C TYR A 271 -21.21 -7.38 -5.86
N LYS A 272 -22.13 -7.91 -5.01
CA LYS A 272 -23.55 -7.60 -5.06
C LYS A 272 -23.87 -6.16 -4.67
N VAL A 273 -22.99 -5.53 -3.89
CA VAL A 273 -23.17 -4.15 -3.42
C VAL A 273 -22.29 -3.20 -4.24
N SER A 274 -22.90 -2.15 -4.75
CA SER A 274 -22.18 -1.13 -5.53
C SER A 274 -21.01 -0.55 -4.74
N GLY A 275 -19.84 -0.45 -5.38
CA GLY A 275 -18.58 -0.02 -4.74
C GLY A 275 -17.88 -1.10 -3.94
N PHE A 276 -18.40 -2.34 -3.92
CA PHE A 276 -17.77 -3.53 -3.35
C PHE A 276 -17.33 -3.37 -1.87
N PRO A 277 -18.16 -2.81 -0.97
CA PRO A 277 -17.78 -2.67 0.43
C PRO A 277 -17.59 -4.04 1.09
N PHE A 278 -16.59 -4.14 1.98
CA PHE A 278 -16.35 -5.39 2.73
C PHE A 278 -17.38 -5.54 3.86
N ALA A 279 -18.65 -5.70 3.48
CA ALA A 279 -19.79 -5.79 4.40
C ALA A 279 -20.01 -7.23 4.92
N TYR A 280 -18.96 -7.86 5.42
CA TYR A 280 -18.89 -9.27 5.83
C TYR A 280 -19.89 -9.65 6.95
N TRP A 281 -20.41 -8.67 7.70
CA TRP A 281 -21.39 -8.90 8.77
C TRP A 281 -22.84 -8.98 8.29
N LEU A 282 -23.10 -8.67 7.01
CA LEU A 282 -24.42 -8.78 6.44
C LEU A 282 -24.80 -10.23 6.15
N LYS A 283 -26.04 -10.57 6.43
CA LYS A 283 -26.60 -11.87 6.05
C LYS A 283 -26.72 -11.95 4.51
N GLU A 284 -26.55 -13.14 3.96
CA GLU A 284 -26.64 -13.38 2.51
C GLU A 284 -27.97 -12.88 1.95
N SER A 285 -29.10 -13.08 2.67
CA SER A 285 -30.43 -12.57 2.26
C SER A 285 -30.51 -11.05 2.14
N VAL A 286 -29.71 -10.30 2.91
CA VAL A 286 -29.62 -8.84 2.79
C VAL A 286 -28.79 -8.48 1.56
N LEU A 287 -27.66 -9.17 1.33
CA LEU A 287 -26.85 -8.98 0.14
C LEU A 287 -27.62 -9.30 -1.15
N ASP A 288 -28.45 -10.34 -1.15
CA ASP A 288 -29.31 -10.70 -2.27
C ASP A 288 -30.38 -9.63 -2.58
N SER A 289 -30.72 -8.80 -1.60
CA SER A 289 -31.67 -7.70 -1.83
C SER A 289 -31.10 -6.59 -2.73
N PHE A 290 -29.76 -6.45 -2.79
CA PHE A 290 -29.11 -5.49 -3.70
C PHE A 290 -29.14 -5.92 -5.17
N GLU A 291 -29.45 -7.18 -5.47
CA GLU A 291 -29.67 -7.68 -6.83
C GLU A 291 -31.10 -7.45 -7.34
N LYS A 292 -31.99 -6.94 -6.46
CA LYS A 292 -33.37 -6.61 -6.83
C LYS A 292 -33.45 -5.18 -7.38
N THR A 293 -34.64 -4.83 -7.84
CA THR A 293 -34.99 -3.50 -8.39
C THR A 293 -34.54 -2.40 -7.42
N ALA A 294 -33.75 -1.48 -7.90
CA ALA A 294 -33.21 -0.39 -7.08
C ALA A 294 -34.30 0.67 -6.80
N LEU A 295 -34.26 1.31 -5.64
CA LEU A 295 -35.17 2.40 -5.28
C LEU A 295 -35.13 3.53 -6.33
N SER A 296 -34.01 3.75 -6.98
CA SER A 296 -33.84 4.75 -8.04
C SER A 296 -34.72 4.54 -9.26
N GLU A 297 -35.29 3.34 -9.45
CA GLU A 297 -36.27 3.09 -10.51
C GLU A 297 -37.67 3.61 -10.17
N PHE A 298 -37.93 3.81 -8.89
CA PHE A 298 -39.27 4.25 -8.40
C PHE A 298 -39.26 5.66 -7.81
N ALA A 299 -38.09 6.12 -7.34
CA ALA A 299 -37.94 7.40 -6.65
C ALA A 299 -36.57 7.97 -6.86
N GLU A 300 -36.49 9.28 -6.94
CA GLU A 300 -35.23 10.02 -6.97
C GLU A 300 -34.88 10.47 -5.54
N PRO A 301 -33.97 9.77 -4.82
CA PRO A 301 -33.56 10.20 -3.49
C PRO A 301 -32.75 11.49 -3.59
N ARG A 302 -33.19 12.54 -2.93
CA ARG A 302 -32.52 13.83 -2.88
C ARG A 302 -32.11 14.15 -1.45
N GLN A 303 -30.96 14.74 -1.31
CA GLN A 303 -30.55 15.31 -0.03
C GLN A 303 -31.47 16.50 0.29
N GLY A 304 -32.02 16.55 1.49
CA GLY A 304 -32.77 17.68 1.99
C GLY A 304 -31.89 18.93 2.20
N LEU A 305 -32.44 19.92 2.86
CA LEU A 305 -31.73 21.15 3.17
C LEU A 305 -30.45 20.89 3.98
N SER A 306 -29.32 21.38 3.48
CA SER A 306 -28.06 21.40 4.22
C SER A 306 -27.71 22.84 4.53
N THR A 307 -27.74 23.23 5.80
CA THR A 307 -27.60 24.61 6.23
C THR A 307 -26.16 25.03 6.51
N SER A 308 -25.21 24.10 6.65
CA SER A 308 -23.85 24.29 7.15
C SER A 308 -23.75 24.87 8.57
N ASP A 309 -24.78 25.52 9.07
CA ASP A 309 -24.91 26.08 10.42
C ASP A 309 -26.36 25.98 10.89
N ASN A 310 -26.66 24.87 11.56
CA ASN A 310 -28.01 24.56 12.01
C ASN A 310 -28.51 25.57 13.07
N ASP A 311 -27.66 26.02 13.96
CA ASP A 311 -28.02 26.96 15.03
C ASP A 311 -28.44 28.31 14.47
N ARG A 312 -27.86 28.71 13.35
CA ARG A 312 -28.17 29.95 12.65
C ARG A 312 -29.43 29.85 11.77
N PHE A 313 -29.59 28.75 11.04
CA PHE A 313 -30.58 28.65 9.95
C PHE A 313 -31.78 27.79 10.24
N LEU A 314 -31.72 26.90 11.23
CA LEU A 314 -32.86 26.09 11.65
C LEU A 314 -33.57 26.73 12.85
N ARG A 315 -34.90 26.65 12.85
CA ARG A 315 -35.77 27.01 13.97
C ARG A 315 -36.78 25.92 14.18
N LEU A 316 -37.11 25.63 15.40
CA LEU A 316 -38.23 24.78 15.72
C LEU A 316 -39.52 25.55 15.42
N TRP A 317 -40.59 24.84 15.07
CA TRP A 317 -41.86 25.46 14.64
C TRP A 317 -42.42 26.43 15.67
N PHE A 318 -42.22 26.21 16.95
CA PHE A 318 -42.69 27.04 18.06
C PHE A 318 -41.79 28.26 18.34
N GLU A 319 -40.57 28.32 17.74
CA GLU A 319 -39.70 29.48 17.81
C GLU A 319 -40.01 30.53 16.74
N THR A 320 -40.91 30.21 15.83
CA THR A 320 -41.25 31.08 14.70
C THR A 320 -42.73 31.40 14.76
N GLN A 321 -43.13 32.67 14.46
CA GLN A 321 -44.53 33.05 14.33
C GLN A 321 -45.15 32.30 13.16
N MET A 322 -46.36 31.76 13.37
CA MET A 322 -47.09 30.93 12.37
C MET A 322 -47.22 31.63 11.02
N ASP A 323 -47.41 32.96 11.03
CA ASP A 323 -47.58 33.77 9.81
C ASP A 323 -46.27 33.81 8.96
N ASN A 324 -45.13 33.44 9.55
CA ASN A 324 -43.86 33.37 8.84
C ASN A 324 -43.52 31.94 8.34
N ILE A 325 -44.44 31.00 8.52
CA ILE A 325 -44.27 29.60 8.08
C ILE A 325 -45.13 29.37 6.83
N THR A 326 -44.46 29.04 5.74
CA THR A 326 -45.15 28.68 4.50
C THR A 326 -45.23 27.16 4.38
N PHE A 327 -46.47 26.64 4.30
CA PHE A 327 -46.76 25.22 4.13
C PHE A 327 -47.08 24.86 2.68
N SER A 328 -46.59 25.57 1.71
CA SER A 328 -46.82 25.22 0.30
C SER A 328 -45.92 24.06 -0.10
N CYS A 329 -46.53 22.95 -0.48
CA CYS A 329 -45.87 21.89 -1.24
C CYS A 329 -45.65 22.40 -2.67
N CYS A 330 -44.37 22.44 -3.12
CA CYS A 330 -44.08 22.60 -4.54
C CYS A 330 -44.22 21.27 -5.25
#